data_a0b985609f9cd360872e2bd61e5c528e
#
_entry.id   a0b985609f9cd360872e2bd61e5c528e
#
_cell.length_a   1.000
_cell.length_b   1.000
_cell.length_c   1.000
_cell.angle_alpha   90.00
_cell.angle_beta   90.00
_cell.angle_gamma   90.00
#
_symmetry.space_group_name_H-M   'P 1'
#
loop_
_entity.id
_entity.type
_entity.pdbx_description
1 polymer ?
#
loop_
_entity_poly.entity_id
_entity_poly.type
_entity_poly.pdbx_seq_one_letter_code
_entity_poly.pdbx_strand_id
1 'polypeptide(L)'
;MSSPVVLCYHAVSGSWPSPLAVRPEFLHRQVSALIKRGYRGTRFTEAVTSNAGARVFAVTFDDSYASVASLAFPVLARLGVPATIFMPTRADRNGFRDWEGIREWSATQWRDELKGASWSQLRELVAAGWEIGSHSRTHPDLTSITDAELRDELEGSRDDCEAELGVRCSSIAYPYGLVDHRVVEAARQTGYCAGAALAVEGVRGGARQPLCWPRLAVYRGDGPARFWAKRQAFTHAPRLLEELNRLRGLRT
;
A
#
# COMPACT_ATOMS: atom_id res chain seq x y z
N MET A 1 -13.76 18.65 -8.59
CA MET A 1 -12.86 18.68 -7.41
C MET A 1 -11.69 17.75 -7.68
N SER A 2 -10.46 18.12 -7.31
CA SER A 2 -9.31 17.22 -7.50
C SER A 2 -9.40 16.06 -6.49
N SER A 3 -9.25 14.83 -6.99
CA SER A 3 -9.30 13.64 -6.12
C SER A 3 -8.00 13.48 -5.33
N PRO A 4 -8.03 12.87 -4.13
CA PRO A 4 -6.85 12.51 -3.36
C PRO A 4 -5.81 11.75 -4.18
N VAL A 5 -4.54 12.05 -3.92
CA VAL A 5 -3.41 11.30 -4.48
C VAL A 5 -2.99 10.24 -3.48
N VAL A 6 -3.08 8.99 -3.85
CA VAL A 6 -2.63 7.88 -2.99
C VAL A 6 -1.36 7.29 -3.57
N LEU A 7 -0.28 7.30 -2.77
CA LEU A 7 1.03 6.77 -3.14
C LEU A 7 1.18 5.36 -2.56
N CYS A 8 1.64 4.42 -3.38
CA CYS A 8 1.93 3.06 -2.95
C CYS A 8 3.43 2.83 -2.96
N TYR A 9 3.98 2.60 -1.79
CA TYR A 9 5.35 2.14 -1.51
C TYR A 9 5.30 0.72 -0.95
N HIS A 10 6.47 0.09 -0.80
CA HIS A 10 6.64 -1.18 -0.11
C HIS A 10 7.74 -1.05 0.94
N ALA A 11 8.98 -1.41 0.60
CA ALA A 11 10.12 -1.27 1.49
C ALA A 11 10.82 0.10 1.35
N VAL A 12 11.53 0.49 2.40
CA VAL A 12 12.45 1.63 2.38
C VAL A 12 13.86 1.13 2.68
N SER A 13 14.77 1.28 1.70
CA SER A 13 16.16 0.84 1.88
C SER A 13 17.12 1.66 1.01
N GLY A 14 18.26 2.05 1.59
CA GLY A 14 19.36 2.68 0.84
C GLY A 14 20.12 1.69 -0.02
N SER A 15 20.18 0.43 0.39
CA SER A 15 21.07 -0.60 -0.15
C SER A 15 20.38 -1.66 -1.00
N TRP A 16 19.21 -2.16 -0.59
CA TRP A 16 18.51 -3.24 -1.29
C TRP A 16 18.15 -2.86 -2.74
N PRO A 17 18.64 -3.59 -3.76
CA PRO A 17 18.44 -3.24 -5.17
C PRO A 17 17.05 -3.59 -5.72
N SER A 18 16.17 -4.17 -4.91
CA SER A 18 14.79 -4.47 -5.31
C SER A 18 14.06 -3.24 -5.85
N PRO A 19 13.27 -3.37 -6.93
CA PRO A 19 12.40 -2.30 -7.39
C PRO A 19 11.46 -1.76 -6.31
N LEU A 20 11.05 -2.61 -5.36
CA LEU A 20 10.12 -2.28 -4.27
C LEU A 20 10.75 -1.42 -3.16
N ALA A 21 12.09 -1.32 -3.11
CA ALA A 21 12.80 -0.59 -2.06
C ALA A 21 13.10 0.84 -2.46
N VAL A 22 12.36 1.82 -1.96
CA VAL A 22 12.61 3.23 -2.20
C VAL A 22 13.65 3.77 -1.21
N ARG A 23 14.56 4.64 -1.66
CA ARG A 23 15.55 5.26 -0.77
C ARG A 23 14.87 6.26 0.18
N PRO A 24 15.29 6.35 1.46
CA PRO A 24 14.73 7.31 2.41
C PRO A 24 14.74 8.75 1.90
N GLU A 25 15.81 9.15 1.19
CA GLU A 25 15.93 10.50 0.64
C GLU A 25 14.91 10.78 -0.48
N PHE A 26 14.53 9.76 -1.25
CA PHE A 26 13.51 9.90 -2.29
C PHE A 26 12.12 10.00 -1.67
N LEU A 27 11.80 9.15 -0.67
CA LEU A 27 10.56 9.28 0.11
C LEU A 27 10.43 10.70 0.67
N HIS A 28 11.47 11.20 1.35
CA HIS A 28 11.48 12.57 1.88
C HIS A 28 11.22 13.61 0.80
N ARG A 29 11.94 13.55 -0.34
CA ARG A 29 11.81 14.53 -1.43
C ARG A 29 10.44 14.50 -2.09
N GLN A 30 9.87 13.32 -2.32
CA GLN A 30 8.56 13.13 -2.95
C GLN A 30 7.44 13.68 -2.06
N VAL A 31 7.45 13.36 -0.77
CA VAL A 31 6.44 13.82 0.20
C VAL A 31 6.59 15.34 0.45
N SER A 32 7.80 15.83 0.70
CA SER A 32 8.06 17.27 0.86
C SER A 32 7.59 18.07 -0.36
N ALA A 33 7.75 17.54 -1.56
CA ALA A 33 7.34 18.21 -2.78
C ALA A 33 5.81 18.31 -2.93
N LEU A 34 5.04 17.36 -2.37
CA LEU A 34 3.58 17.47 -2.28
C LEU A 34 3.18 18.53 -1.25
N ILE A 35 3.79 18.52 -0.07
CA ILE A 35 3.52 19.51 0.99
C ILE A 35 3.80 20.93 0.47
N LYS A 36 4.95 21.16 -0.20
CA LYS A 36 5.31 22.46 -0.79
C LYS A 36 4.33 22.94 -1.87
N ARG A 37 3.52 22.03 -2.45
CA ARG A 37 2.45 22.36 -3.40
C ARG A 37 1.09 22.51 -2.73
N GLY A 38 1.04 22.58 -1.39
CA GLY A 38 -0.18 22.78 -0.61
C GLY A 38 -1.04 21.52 -0.46
N TYR A 39 -0.46 20.33 -0.64
CA TYR A 39 -1.16 19.09 -0.31
C TYR A 39 -1.02 18.78 1.18
N ARG A 40 -2.10 18.34 1.81
CA ARG A 40 -2.13 17.84 3.19
C ARG A 40 -2.04 16.32 3.20
N GLY A 41 -1.10 15.76 3.95
CA GLY A 41 -0.99 14.32 4.18
C GLY A 41 -2.04 13.83 5.18
N THR A 42 -2.61 12.65 4.92
CA THR A 42 -3.55 11.98 5.83
C THR A 42 -3.49 10.46 5.65
N ARG A 43 -4.21 9.71 6.48
CA ARG A 43 -4.35 8.25 6.36
C ARG A 43 -5.20 7.89 5.14
N PHE A 44 -5.03 6.67 4.64
CA PHE A 44 -5.70 6.19 3.43
C PHE A 44 -7.22 6.24 3.56
N THR A 45 -7.78 5.63 4.61
CA THR A 45 -9.23 5.60 4.80
C THR A 45 -9.80 7.02 4.84
N GLU A 46 -9.21 7.93 5.61
CA GLU A 46 -9.64 9.33 5.66
C GLU A 46 -9.58 9.99 4.27
N ALA A 47 -8.50 9.76 3.52
CA ALA A 47 -8.34 10.36 2.19
C ALA A 47 -9.46 9.98 1.22
N VAL A 48 -9.91 8.71 1.24
CA VAL A 48 -10.79 8.17 0.19
C VAL A 48 -12.27 8.13 0.59
N THR A 49 -12.60 8.18 1.89
CA THR A 49 -13.98 8.12 2.39
C THR A 49 -14.53 9.48 2.83
N SER A 50 -13.65 10.41 3.20
CA SER A 50 -14.10 11.74 3.63
C SER A 50 -14.18 12.71 2.45
N ASN A 51 -15.07 13.71 2.54
CA ASN A 51 -15.07 14.86 1.64
C ASN A 51 -13.88 15.80 1.94
N ALA A 52 -12.67 15.24 2.00
CA ALA A 52 -11.46 15.90 2.51
C ALA A 52 -10.98 17.11 1.68
N GLY A 53 -11.79 17.61 0.75
CA GLY A 53 -11.46 18.79 -0.05
C GLY A 53 -10.37 18.55 -1.11
N ALA A 54 -9.99 19.62 -1.78
CA ALA A 54 -8.93 19.58 -2.79
C ALA A 54 -7.55 19.50 -2.12
N ARG A 55 -6.60 18.76 -2.78
CA ARG A 55 -5.18 18.68 -2.40
C ARG A 55 -4.90 17.88 -1.12
N VAL A 56 -5.47 16.68 -1.04
CA VAL A 56 -5.12 15.68 -0.04
C VAL A 56 -4.28 14.57 -0.68
N PHE A 57 -3.32 14.03 0.08
CA PHE A 57 -2.59 12.83 -0.31
C PHE A 57 -2.48 11.85 0.85
N ALA A 58 -2.37 10.56 0.53
CA ALA A 58 -2.05 9.50 1.47
C ALA A 58 -0.77 8.77 1.04
N VAL A 59 0.08 8.45 2.00
CA VAL A 59 1.24 7.56 1.83
C VAL A 59 0.83 6.19 2.32
N THR A 60 0.95 5.17 1.46
CA THR A 60 0.65 3.78 1.83
C THR A 60 1.86 2.89 1.61
N PHE A 61 2.02 1.88 2.46
CA PHE A 61 3.06 0.86 2.36
C PHE A 61 2.40 -0.51 2.36
N ASP A 62 2.64 -1.28 1.32
CA ASP A 62 2.20 -2.67 1.24
C ASP A 62 3.23 -3.60 1.90
N ASP A 63 2.84 -4.85 2.15
CA ASP A 63 3.67 -5.93 2.67
C ASP A 63 4.19 -5.73 4.11
N SER A 64 4.03 -4.57 4.70
CA SER A 64 4.46 -4.29 6.08
C SER A 64 5.91 -4.73 6.38
N TYR A 65 6.88 -4.31 5.55
CA TYR A 65 8.30 -4.53 5.82
C TYR A 65 8.76 -3.80 7.09
N ALA A 66 9.66 -4.42 7.87
CA ALA A 66 10.23 -3.82 9.07
C ALA A 66 10.95 -2.48 8.80
N SER A 67 11.48 -2.31 7.59
CA SER A 67 12.12 -1.07 7.15
C SER A 67 11.14 0.13 7.12
N VAL A 68 9.83 -0.10 7.07
CA VAL A 68 8.84 0.98 7.16
C VAL A 68 8.84 1.58 8.56
N ALA A 69 8.84 0.76 9.60
CA ALA A 69 8.91 1.24 10.98
C ALA A 69 10.26 1.90 11.29
N SER A 70 11.37 1.33 10.82
CA SER A 70 12.70 1.81 11.16
C SER A 70 13.22 2.97 10.31
N LEU A 71 12.84 3.05 9.03
CA LEU A 71 13.38 4.05 8.09
C LEU A 71 12.32 5.01 7.54
N ALA A 72 11.10 4.55 7.21
CA ALA A 72 10.06 5.44 6.68
C ALA A 72 9.43 6.29 7.78
N PHE A 73 9.09 5.69 8.92
CA PHE A 73 8.43 6.39 10.02
C PHE A 73 9.20 7.64 10.49
N PRO A 74 10.53 7.60 10.77
CA PRO A 74 11.25 8.80 11.15
C PRO A 74 11.26 9.90 10.09
N VAL A 75 11.23 9.53 8.81
CA VAL A 75 11.16 10.49 7.70
C VAL A 75 9.81 11.19 7.69
N LEU A 76 8.71 10.43 7.76
CA LEU A 76 7.36 10.97 7.69
C LEU A 76 6.97 11.72 8.96
N ALA A 77 7.41 11.27 10.13
CA ALA A 77 7.19 11.96 11.41
C ALA A 77 7.78 13.39 11.40
N ARG A 78 9.01 13.55 10.88
CA ARG A 78 9.62 14.89 10.71
C ARG A 78 8.84 15.81 9.75
N LEU A 79 8.06 15.23 8.83
CA LEU A 79 7.22 15.98 7.88
C LEU A 79 5.79 16.18 8.41
N GLY A 80 5.44 15.64 9.59
CA GLY A 80 4.09 15.69 10.15
C GLY A 80 3.06 14.93 9.31
N VAL A 81 3.47 13.87 8.60
CA VAL A 81 2.62 13.10 7.69
C VAL A 81 2.38 11.71 8.27
N PRO A 82 1.12 11.37 8.63
CA PRO A 82 0.77 9.99 8.95
C PRO A 82 0.74 9.15 7.69
N ALA A 83 0.89 7.83 7.84
CA ALA A 83 0.77 6.90 6.72
C ALA A 83 -0.15 5.73 7.06
N THR A 84 -0.37 4.87 6.08
CA THR A 84 -1.10 3.61 6.23
C THR A 84 -0.19 2.46 5.85
N ILE A 85 -0.13 1.43 6.69
CA ILE A 85 0.54 0.15 6.37
C ILE A 85 -0.54 -0.90 6.12
N PHE A 86 -0.38 -1.66 5.05
CA PHE A 86 -1.19 -2.82 4.76
C PHE A 86 -0.43 -4.11 5.12
N MET A 87 -0.99 -4.84 6.12
CA MET A 87 -0.35 -5.98 6.77
C MET A 87 -0.90 -7.31 6.23
N PRO A 88 -0.07 -8.15 5.60
CA PRO A 88 -0.40 -9.54 5.34
C PRO A 88 -0.20 -10.33 6.64
N THR A 89 -1.30 -10.80 7.27
CA THR A 89 -1.26 -11.19 8.68
C THR A 89 -0.60 -12.54 8.95
N ARG A 90 -0.51 -13.42 7.94
CA ARG A 90 0.06 -14.77 8.02
C ARG A 90 0.99 -15.15 6.86
N ALA A 91 1.49 -14.15 6.13
CA ALA A 91 2.35 -14.37 4.96
C ALA A 91 3.84 -14.40 5.31
N ASP A 92 4.17 -14.67 6.57
CA ASP A 92 5.55 -14.76 7.04
C ASP A 92 6.01 -16.20 7.16
N ARG A 93 7.23 -16.46 6.69
CA ARG A 93 7.96 -17.68 7.01
C ARG A 93 9.13 -17.32 7.94
N ASN A 94 9.01 -17.70 9.21
CA ASN A 94 10.01 -17.39 10.26
C ASN A 94 10.29 -15.86 10.39
N GLY A 95 9.25 -15.01 10.26
CA GLY A 95 9.35 -13.56 10.37
C GLY A 95 9.85 -12.85 9.11
N PHE A 96 9.99 -13.57 7.99
CA PHE A 96 10.36 -13.01 6.69
C PHE A 96 9.21 -13.15 5.70
N ARG A 97 9.00 -12.14 4.88
CA ARG A 97 8.04 -12.17 3.77
C ARG A 97 8.44 -13.23 2.76
N ASP A 98 7.50 -14.10 2.36
CA ASP A 98 7.78 -15.27 1.52
C ASP A 98 6.65 -15.55 0.52
N TRP A 99 6.69 -14.89 -0.63
CA TRP A 99 5.84 -15.18 -1.78
C TRP A 99 6.58 -15.01 -3.09
N GLU A 100 5.94 -15.35 -4.20
CA GLU A 100 6.51 -15.23 -5.54
C GLU A 100 6.84 -13.77 -5.87
N GLY A 101 8.05 -13.53 -6.42
CA GLY A 101 8.55 -12.19 -6.76
C GLY A 101 9.43 -11.55 -5.69
N ILE A 102 9.45 -12.09 -4.46
CA ILE A 102 10.39 -11.64 -3.41
C ILE A 102 11.19 -12.80 -2.78
N ARG A 103 10.69 -14.03 -2.87
CA ARG A 103 11.30 -15.23 -2.27
C ARG A 103 12.75 -15.46 -2.68
N GLU A 104 13.12 -15.11 -3.91
CA GLU A 104 14.48 -15.23 -4.42
C GLU A 104 15.51 -14.46 -3.63
N TRP A 105 15.11 -13.37 -2.95
CA TRP A 105 15.98 -12.56 -2.10
C TRP A 105 16.38 -13.27 -0.81
N SER A 106 15.62 -14.30 -0.38
CA SER A 106 15.87 -15.04 0.86
C SER A 106 17.20 -15.79 0.87
N ALA A 107 17.73 -16.14 -0.29
CA ALA A 107 19.02 -16.83 -0.49
C ALA A 107 20.18 -15.87 -0.76
N THR A 108 19.97 -14.57 -0.64
CA THR A 108 20.96 -13.53 -0.92
C THR A 108 21.42 -12.79 0.34
N GLN A 109 22.41 -11.93 0.21
CA GLN A 109 22.83 -11.00 1.26
C GLN A 109 21.71 -10.02 1.68
N TRP A 110 20.63 -9.94 0.94
CA TRP A 110 19.48 -9.03 1.18
C TRP A 110 18.34 -9.70 1.95
N ARG A 111 18.54 -10.91 2.47
CA ARG A 111 17.51 -11.63 3.22
C ARG A 111 16.89 -10.80 4.32
N ASP A 112 17.70 -10.03 5.06
CA ASP A 112 17.22 -9.22 6.18
C ASP A 112 16.27 -8.08 5.76
N GLU A 113 16.30 -7.67 4.50
CA GLU A 113 15.36 -6.70 3.94
C GLU A 113 13.93 -7.26 3.83
N LEU A 114 13.78 -8.59 3.82
CA LEU A 114 12.47 -9.27 3.80
C LEU A 114 11.82 -9.36 5.19
N LYS A 115 12.44 -8.87 6.26
CA LYS A 115 11.82 -8.90 7.59
C LYS A 115 10.51 -8.15 7.59
N GLY A 116 9.45 -8.80 8.10
CA GLY A 116 8.15 -8.18 8.38
C GLY A 116 8.22 -7.31 9.64
N ALA A 117 7.42 -6.25 9.69
CA ALA A 117 7.22 -5.49 10.91
C ALA A 117 6.49 -6.36 11.95
N SER A 118 6.96 -6.33 13.18
CA SER A 118 6.30 -7.03 14.28
C SER A 118 5.03 -6.31 14.72
N TRP A 119 4.10 -7.03 15.35
CA TRP A 119 2.90 -6.43 15.93
C TRP A 119 3.22 -5.33 16.95
N SER A 120 4.33 -5.47 17.70
CA SER A 120 4.80 -4.40 18.61
C SER A 120 5.15 -3.12 17.86
N GLN A 121 5.88 -3.21 16.75
CA GLN A 121 6.19 -2.05 15.91
C GLN A 121 4.93 -1.43 15.30
N LEU A 122 3.96 -2.27 14.88
CA LEU A 122 2.69 -1.77 14.34
C LEU A 122 1.87 -1.05 15.42
N ARG A 123 1.84 -1.54 16.68
CA ARG A 123 1.21 -0.84 17.80
C ARG A 123 1.85 0.53 18.07
N GLU A 124 3.17 0.64 17.97
CA GLU A 124 3.87 1.93 18.10
C GLU A 124 3.46 2.93 16.98
N LEU A 125 3.32 2.44 15.75
CA LEU A 125 2.86 3.26 14.62
C LEU A 125 1.40 3.69 14.80
N VAL A 126 0.52 2.80 15.29
CA VAL A 126 -0.88 3.17 15.63
C VAL A 126 -0.90 4.26 16.70
N ALA A 127 -0.11 4.13 17.76
CA ALA A 127 0.02 5.15 18.81
C ALA A 127 0.54 6.49 18.27
N ALA A 128 1.35 6.47 17.21
CA ALA A 128 1.83 7.65 16.49
C ALA A 128 0.80 8.19 15.45
N GLY A 129 -0.41 7.65 15.39
CA GLY A 129 -1.48 8.13 14.53
C GLY A 129 -1.50 7.52 13.11
N TRP A 130 -0.72 6.48 12.85
CA TRP A 130 -0.77 5.75 11.59
C TRP A 130 -2.00 4.83 11.53
N GLU A 131 -2.40 4.47 10.34
CA GLU A 131 -3.42 3.48 10.06
C GLU A 131 -2.76 2.15 9.72
N ILE A 132 -3.31 1.03 10.25
CA ILE A 132 -2.96 -0.31 9.82
C ILE A 132 -4.21 -0.90 9.15
N GLY A 133 -4.07 -1.25 7.89
CA GLY A 133 -5.05 -1.95 7.08
C GLY A 133 -4.62 -3.39 6.80
N SER A 134 -5.52 -4.18 6.25
CA SER A 134 -5.26 -5.55 5.82
C SER A 134 -4.55 -5.60 4.46
N HIS A 135 -3.70 -6.61 4.27
CA HIS A 135 -3.19 -7.03 2.96
C HIS A 135 -3.46 -8.51 2.72
N SER A 136 -4.68 -8.97 3.08
CA SER A 136 -5.08 -10.36 3.21
C SER A 136 -4.31 -11.13 4.29
N ARG A 137 -4.55 -12.43 4.42
CA ARG A 137 -3.81 -13.27 5.39
C ARG A 137 -2.50 -13.78 4.83
N THR A 138 -2.57 -14.46 3.67
CA THR A 138 -1.44 -15.21 3.10
C THR A 138 -0.91 -14.61 1.79
N HIS A 139 -1.44 -13.47 1.37
CA HIS A 139 -1.04 -12.72 0.18
C HIS A 139 -1.27 -13.44 -1.16
N PRO A 140 -2.43 -14.12 -1.38
CA PRO A 140 -2.74 -14.72 -2.67
C PRO A 140 -3.26 -13.68 -3.67
N ASP A 141 -3.31 -14.04 -4.95
CA ASP A 141 -4.17 -13.35 -5.91
C ASP A 141 -5.63 -13.65 -5.58
N LEU A 142 -6.32 -12.68 -4.97
CA LEU A 142 -7.70 -12.81 -4.51
C LEU A 142 -8.70 -13.06 -5.64
N THR A 143 -8.35 -12.72 -6.89
CA THR A 143 -9.22 -12.95 -8.05
C THR A 143 -9.21 -14.41 -8.52
N SER A 144 -8.21 -15.19 -8.10
CA SER A 144 -7.97 -16.57 -8.54
C SER A 144 -8.40 -17.66 -7.56
N ILE A 145 -8.76 -17.29 -6.32
CA ILE A 145 -9.16 -18.23 -5.26
C ILE A 145 -10.69 -18.38 -5.17
N THR A 146 -11.14 -19.44 -4.49
CA THR A 146 -12.58 -19.73 -4.26
C THR A 146 -13.23 -18.70 -3.34
N ASP A 147 -14.57 -18.64 -3.32
CA ASP A 147 -15.30 -17.71 -2.44
C ASP A 147 -15.09 -18.02 -0.94
N ALA A 148 -14.89 -19.29 -0.60
CA ALA A 148 -14.60 -19.70 0.78
C ALA A 148 -13.22 -19.21 1.23
N GLU A 149 -12.19 -19.41 0.39
CA GLU A 149 -10.84 -18.92 0.62
C GLU A 149 -10.80 -17.38 0.65
N LEU A 150 -11.51 -16.72 -0.30
CA LEU A 150 -11.60 -15.26 -0.34
C LEU A 150 -12.19 -14.71 0.97
N ARG A 151 -13.23 -15.35 1.50
CA ARG A 151 -13.82 -14.93 2.78
C ARG A 151 -12.81 -15.10 3.92
N ASP A 152 -12.13 -16.26 4.01
CA ASP A 152 -11.11 -16.49 5.06
C ASP A 152 -9.96 -15.47 4.96
N GLU A 153 -9.48 -15.17 3.76
CA GLU A 153 -8.44 -14.15 3.52
C GLU A 153 -8.88 -12.75 3.97
N LEU A 154 -10.12 -12.37 3.73
CA LEU A 154 -10.63 -11.04 4.05
C LEU A 154 -11.06 -10.90 5.51
N GLU A 155 -11.95 -11.77 6.00
CA GLU A 155 -12.44 -11.76 7.39
C GLU A 155 -11.30 -12.06 8.36
N GLY A 156 -10.55 -13.14 8.09
CA GLY A 156 -9.47 -13.55 8.95
C GLY A 156 -8.36 -12.53 9.09
N SER A 157 -7.98 -11.84 8.00
CA SER A 157 -6.96 -10.78 8.11
C SER A 157 -7.45 -9.55 8.86
N ARG A 158 -8.73 -9.18 8.71
CA ARG A 158 -9.32 -8.10 9.50
C ARG A 158 -9.30 -8.44 10.98
N ASP A 159 -9.79 -9.64 11.33
CA ASP A 159 -9.90 -10.10 12.71
C ASP A 159 -8.51 -10.24 13.36
N ASP A 160 -7.52 -10.78 12.64
CA ASP A 160 -6.12 -10.84 13.09
C ASP A 160 -5.59 -9.42 13.41
N CYS A 161 -5.80 -8.42 12.53
CA CYS A 161 -5.39 -7.04 12.77
C CYS A 161 -6.10 -6.41 13.99
N GLU A 162 -7.41 -6.57 14.11
CA GLU A 162 -8.20 -6.01 15.20
C GLU A 162 -7.83 -6.63 16.56
N ALA A 163 -7.62 -7.96 16.58
CA ALA A 163 -7.20 -8.67 17.79
C ALA A 163 -5.82 -8.23 18.29
N GLU A 164 -4.86 -8.06 17.36
CA GLU A 164 -3.47 -7.70 17.70
C GLU A 164 -3.30 -6.23 18.04
N LEU A 165 -4.07 -5.35 17.42
CA LEU A 165 -3.86 -3.90 17.53
C LEU A 165 -4.85 -3.20 18.45
N GLY A 166 -5.99 -3.82 18.76
CA GLY A 166 -7.05 -3.21 19.57
C GLY A 166 -7.75 -2.03 18.90
N VAL A 167 -7.60 -1.88 17.57
CA VAL A 167 -8.22 -0.82 16.77
C VAL A 167 -8.91 -1.42 15.55
N ARG A 168 -9.92 -0.71 15.03
CA ARG A 168 -10.66 -1.17 13.85
C ARG A 168 -9.77 -1.20 12.61
N CYS A 169 -9.78 -2.32 11.88
CA CYS A 169 -9.17 -2.49 10.58
C CYS A 169 -10.20 -2.20 9.47
N SER A 170 -10.24 -0.96 8.99
CA SER A 170 -11.28 -0.46 8.09
C SER A 170 -10.89 -0.50 6.61
N SER A 171 -9.63 -0.76 6.30
CA SER A 171 -9.12 -0.71 4.93
C SER A 171 -8.34 -1.97 4.55
N ILE A 172 -8.32 -2.22 3.24
CA ILE A 172 -7.57 -3.32 2.62
C ILE A 172 -6.77 -2.80 1.42
N ALA A 173 -5.54 -3.30 1.22
CA ALA A 173 -4.90 -3.30 -0.09
C ALA A 173 -5.02 -4.71 -0.69
N TYR A 174 -5.39 -4.78 -1.95
CA TYR A 174 -5.49 -6.06 -2.65
C TYR A 174 -4.10 -6.51 -3.09
N PRO A 175 -3.66 -7.76 -2.76
CA PRO A 175 -2.38 -8.29 -3.18
C PRO A 175 -2.17 -8.15 -4.68
N TYR A 176 -0.96 -7.80 -5.09
CA TYR A 176 -0.58 -7.49 -6.48
C TYR A 176 -1.38 -6.34 -7.11
N GLY A 177 -2.20 -5.63 -6.33
CA GLY A 177 -3.14 -4.62 -6.81
C GLY A 177 -4.29 -5.16 -7.65
N LEU A 178 -4.45 -6.49 -7.73
CA LEU A 178 -5.45 -7.17 -8.54
C LEU A 178 -6.79 -7.22 -7.81
N VAL A 179 -7.85 -6.80 -8.51
CA VAL A 179 -9.20 -6.76 -7.94
C VAL A 179 -10.24 -6.86 -9.06
N ASP A 180 -11.31 -7.61 -8.81
CA ASP A 180 -12.50 -7.70 -9.64
C ASP A 180 -13.76 -7.31 -8.84
N HIS A 181 -14.92 -7.36 -9.48
CA HIS A 181 -16.20 -7.04 -8.84
C HIS A 181 -16.52 -7.98 -7.67
N ARG A 182 -16.19 -9.27 -7.79
CA ARG A 182 -16.41 -10.29 -6.76
C ARG A 182 -15.60 -9.98 -5.50
N VAL A 183 -14.32 -9.65 -5.66
CA VAL A 183 -13.42 -9.29 -4.55
C VAL A 183 -13.86 -8.00 -3.86
N VAL A 184 -14.25 -6.97 -4.62
CA VAL A 184 -14.77 -5.71 -4.06
C VAL A 184 -16.04 -5.95 -3.25
N GLU A 185 -16.96 -6.78 -3.76
CA GLU A 185 -18.21 -7.09 -3.05
C GLU A 185 -17.96 -7.89 -1.77
N ALA A 186 -17.05 -8.86 -1.81
CA ALA A 186 -16.64 -9.62 -0.64
C ALA A 186 -15.98 -8.71 0.41
N ALA A 187 -15.10 -7.79 0.00
CA ALA A 187 -14.48 -6.82 0.91
C ALA A 187 -15.54 -5.91 1.57
N ARG A 188 -16.56 -5.48 0.81
CA ARG A 188 -17.67 -4.70 1.34
C ARG A 188 -18.48 -5.48 2.39
N GLN A 189 -18.78 -6.76 2.10
CA GLN A 189 -19.54 -7.65 3.01
C GLN A 189 -18.75 -7.95 4.29
N THR A 190 -17.44 -8.05 4.21
CA THR A 190 -16.54 -8.20 5.36
C THR A 190 -16.52 -6.93 6.24
N GLY A 191 -16.95 -5.77 5.73
CA GLY A 191 -17.04 -4.52 6.49
C GLY A 191 -15.86 -3.56 6.29
N TYR A 192 -15.00 -3.80 5.29
CA TYR A 192 -14.06 -2.78 4.85
C TYR A 192 -14.80 -1.59 4.23
N CYS A 193 -14.34 -0.38 4.49
CA CYS A 193 -14.90 0.84 3.91
C CYS A 193 -13.96 1.51 2.88
N ALA A 194 -12.72 1.07 2.80
CA ALA A 194 -11.73 1.54 1.84
C ALA A 194 -10.89 0.38 1.29
N GLY A 195 -10.65 0.37 -0.02
CA GLY A 195 -9.85 -0.65 -0.70
C GLY A 195 -8.87 -0.02 -1.69
N ALA A 196 -7.62 -0.40 -1.59
CA ALA A 196 -6.50 0.13 -2.38
C ALA A 196 -6.12 -0.84 -3.50
N ALA A 197 -6.23 -0.40 -4.76
CA ALA A 197 -5.87 -1.17 -5.95
C ALA A 197 -4.71 -0.52 -6.71
N LEU A 198 -4.03 -1.28 -7.58
CA LEU A 198 -3.04 -0.74 -8.53
C LEU A 198 -3.54 -0.80 -9.97
N ALA A 199 -4.22 -1.88 -10.34
CA ALA A 199 -4.84 -2.07 -11.65
C ALA A 199 -6.35 -2.11 -11.51
N VAL A 200 -7.06 -1.36 -12.33
CA VAL A 200 -8.53 -1.23 -12.29
C VAL A 200 -9.15 -1.91 -13.52
N GLU A 201 -8.60 -3.05 -13.97
CA GLU A 201 -9.23 -3.83 -15.04
C GLU A 201 -10.51 -4.50 -14.51
N GLY A 202 -11.64 -4.18 -15.14
CA GLY A 202 -12.93 -4.83 -14.87
C GLY A 202 -13.89 -4.08 -13.96
N VAL A 203 -13.43 -3.15 -13.14
CA VAL A 203 -14.32 -2.29 -12.36
C VAL A 203 -14.78 -1.14 -13.26
N ARG A 204 -15.82 -1.40 -14.07
CA ARG A 204 -16.44 -0.41 -14.93
C ARG A 204 -17.22 0.62 -14.09
N GLY A 205 -16.79 1.82 -14.16
CA GLY A 205 -17.50 2.97 -13.63
C GLY A 205 -16.50 4.05 -13.28
N GLY A 206 -16.35 5.07 -14.09
CA GLY A 206 -15.38 6.16 -13.98
C GLY A 206 -15.45 7.01 -12.69
N ALA A 207 -16.15 6.54 -11.68
CA ALA A 207 -16.15 7.09 -10.34
C ALA A 207 -15.16 6.28 -9.49
N ARG A 208 -14.19 6.95 -8.92
CA ARG A 208 -13.30 6.39 -7.90
C ARG A 208 -14.15 5.95 -6.72
N GLN A 209 -14.27 4.63 -6.54
CA GLN A 209 -15.01 4.05 -5.42
C GLN A 209 -14.06 3.85 -4.24
N PRO A 210 -14.47 4.15 -3.01
CA PRO A 210 -13.62 3.96 -1.84
C PRO A 210 -13.02 2.54 -1.72
N LEU A 211 -13.79 1.51 -2.07
CA LEU A 211 -13.35 0.10 -2.05
C LEU A 211 -12.50 -0.33 -3.26
N CYS A 212 -12.25 0.56 -4.21
CA CYS A 212 -11.39 0.27 -5.37
C CYS A 212 -10.62 1.53 -5.78
N TRP A 213 -9.85 2.09 -4.82
CA TRP A 213 -9.14 3.34 -5.06
C TRP A 213 -7.81 3.09 -5.75
N PRO A 214 -7.57 3.70 -6.94
CA PRO A 214 -6.32 3.53 -7.66
C PRO A 214 -5.17 4.26 -6.96
N ARG A 215 -4.00 3.63 -6.91
CA ARG A 215 -2.79 4.17 -6.29
C ARG A 215 -1.67 4.39 -7.31
N LEU A 216 -0.86 5.39 -7.08
CA LEU A 216 0.38 5.62 -7.81
C LEU A 216 1.51 4.78 -7.19
N ALA A 217 1.88 3.68 -7.84
CA ALA A 217 3.02 2.87 -7.42
C ALA A 217 4.33 3.65 -7.55
N VAL A 218 5.17 3.61 -6.51
CA VAL A 218 6.47 4.28 -6.45
C VAL A 218 7.56 3.24 -6.25
N TYR A 219 8.53 3.25 -7.14
CA TYR A 219 9.60 2.28 -7.20
C TYR A 219 10.97 2.92 -6.95
N ARG A 220 12.00 2.09 -6.70
CA ARG A 220 13.40 2.50 -6.46
C ARG A 220 13.94 3.50 -7.50
N GLY A 221 13.58 3.32 -8.77
CA GLY A 221 14.03 4.18 -9.86
C GLY A 221 13.26 5.50 -10.03
N ASP A 222 12.26 5.76 -9.18
CA ASP A 222 11.43 6.96 -9.30
C ASP A 222 12.06 8.15 -8.57
N GLY A 223 13.16 8.65 -9.13
CA GLY A 223 13.70 9.94 -8.70
C GLY A 223 12.71 11.09 -8.93
N PRO A 224 13.01 12.31 -8.44
CA PRO A 224 12.04 13.41 -8.42
C PRO A 224 11.37 13.71 -9.77
N ALA A 225 12.13 13.79 -10.85
CA ALA A 225 11.59 14.08 -12.19
C ALA A 225 10.63 12.98 -12.67
N ARG A 226 11.04 11.71 -12.52
CA ARG A 226 10.22 10.56 -12.92
C ARG A 226 8.96 10.43 -12.07
N PHE A 227 9.05 10.68 -10.79
CA PHE A 227 7.89 10.71 -9.88
C PHE A 227 6.84 11.73 -10.37
N TRP A 228 7.24 12.94 -10.73
CA TRP A 228 6.32 13.96 -11.22
C TRP A 228 5.73 13.61 -12.58
N ALA A 229 6.52 13.05 -13.50
CA ALA A 229 6.03 12.60 -14.80
C ALA A 229 4.97 11.48 -14.61
N LYS A 230 5.24 10.49 -13.75
CA LYS A 230 4.28 9.43 -13.41
C LYS A 230 3.01 9.99 -12.78
N ARG A 231 3.13 10.93 -11.85
CA ARG A 231 1.97 11.57 -11.22
C ARG A 231 1.10 12.31 -12.24
N GLN A 232 1.70 13.04 -13.17
CA GLN A 232 0.94 13.70 -14.24
C GLN A 232 0.25 12.69 -15.14
N ALA A 233 0.96 11.65 -15.58
CA ALA A 233 0.39 10.57 -16.38
C ALA A 233 -0.77 9.87 -15.65
N PHE A 234 -0.61 9.57 -14.35
CA PHE A 234 -1.65 8.97 -13.53
C PHE A 234 -2.91 9.83 -13.41
N THR A 235 -2.76 11.14 -13.45
CA THR A 235 -3.91 12.07 -13.38
C THR A 235 -4.63 12.21 -14.73
N HIS A 236 -3.89 12.17 -15.84
CA HIS A 236 -4.42 12.48 -17.18
C HIS A 236 -4.61 11.25 -18.08
N ALA A 237 -3.83 10.19 -17.86
CA ALA A 237 -3.84 8.97 -18.66
C ALA A 237 -3.52 7.72 -17.81
N PRO A 238 -4.35 7.37 -16.81
CA PRO A 238 -4.05 6.29 -15.87
C PRO A 238 -3.83 4.94 -16.57
N ARG A 239 -4.62 4.61 -17.59
CA ARG A 239 -4.51 3.36 -18.37
C ARG A 239 -3.13 3.19 -19.04
N LEU A 240 -2.58 4.26 -19.59
CA LEU A 240 -1.27 4.22 -20.25
C LEU A 240 -0.16 3.90 -19.23
N LEU A 241 -0.28 4.40 -18.01
CA LEU A 241 0.69 4.15 -16.95
C LEU A 241 0.64 2.68 -16.45
N GLU A 242 -0.56 2.11 -16.36
CA GLU A 242 -0.78 0.70 -16.01
C GLU A 242 -0.16 -0.22 -17.06
N GLU A 243 -0.39 0.05 -18.34
CA GLU A 243 0.17 -0.70 -19.46
C GLU A 243 1.71 -0.64 -19.48
N LEU A 244 2.29 0.53 -19.21
CA LEU A 244 3.74 0.70 -19.11
C LEU A 244 4.35 -0.04 -17.90
N ASN A 245 3.65 -0.15 -16.78
CA ASN A 245 4.09 -0.93 -15.63
C ASN A 245 4.02 -2.44 -15.91
N ARG A 246 2.96 -2.90 -16.58
CA ARG A 246 2.80 -4.31 -17.02
C ARG A 246 3.91 -4.74 -17.99
N LEU A 247 4.22 -3.93 -18.99
CA LEU A 247 5.28 -4.20 -19.98
C LEU A 247 6.69 -4.28 -19.35
N ARG A 248 6.88 -3.72 -18.17
CA ARG A 248 8.16 -3.76 -17.45
C ARG A 248 8.30 -4.95 -16.51
N GLY A 249 7.33 -5.87 -16.48
CA GLY A 249 7.35 -7.04 -15.58
C GLY A 249 7.32 -6.69 -14.09
N LEU A 250 6.96 -5.46 -13.76
CA LEU A 250 6.80 -5.01 -12.38
C LEU A 250 5.44 -5.49 -11.86
N ARG A 251 5.31 -6.79 -11.58
CA ARG A 251 4.27 -7.31 -10.71
C ARG A 251 4.65 -6.94 -9.28
N THR A 252 3.78 -6.19 -8.64
CA THR A 252 3.89 -5.86 -7.21
C THR A 252 3.18 -6.92 -6.40
#